data_ae821ce04c6b024f1345a98a33e685ff
#
_entry.id   ae821ce04c6b024f1345a98a33e685ff
#
_cell.length_a   1.000
_cell.length_b   1.000
_cell.length_c   1.000
_cell.angle_alpha   90.00
_cell.angle_beta   90.00
_cell.angle_gamma   90.00
#
_symmetry.space_group_name_H-M   'P 1'
#
loop_
_entity.id
_entity.type
_entity.pdbx_description
1 polymer ?
#
loop_
_entity_poly.entity_id
_entity_poly.type
_entity_poly.pdbx_seq_one_letter_code
_entity_poly.pdbx_strand_id
1 'polypeptide(L)'
;MQKPQHDFSQVQILIFDFVGPPSNIITSSNQNITAPAELTLTCSADGKPKPTITWKRVSDNTVVTMPLKVIRGKNKEKYRCTADNGVGNPLTKDVIINILCE
;
A
#
# COMPACT_ATOMS: atom_id res chain seq x y z
N MET A 1 36.07 -33.31 -1.33
CA MET A 1 35.53 -33.01 -1.39
C MET A 1 34.79 -32.33 -1.67
N GLN A 2 34.76 -32.10 -1.38
CA GLN A 2 34.22 -31.59 -1.42
C GLN A 2 33.40 -31.18 -1.54
N LYS A 3 33.14 -31.00 -1.35
CA LYS A 3 32.50 -30.51 -1.37
C LYS A 3 31.89 -29.92 -1.18
N PRO A 4 31.83 -30.21 -0.69
CA PRO A 4 31.00 -29.38 -0.15
C PRO A 4 30.65 -28.23 -0.84
N GLN A 5 30.91 -28.00 -1.56
CA GLN A 5 30.61 -27.01 -2.17
C GLN A 5 29.30 -26.99 -2.55
N HIS A 6 28.69 -27.88 -2.43
CA HIS A 6 27.51 -27.91 -2.76
C HIS A 6 26.63 -27.22 -1.94
N ASP A 7 26.92 -27.10 -0.88
CA ASP A 7 26.28 -26.30 -0.09
C ASP A 7 26.12 -24.99 -0.54
N PHE A 8 26.99 -24.58 -1.16
CA PHE A 8 27.12 -23.46 -1.73
C PHE A 8 26.06 -23.12 -2.58
N SER A 9 25.50 -24.03 -3.24
CA SER A 9 24.48 -23.84 -4.09
C SER A 9 23.27 -23.38 -3.41
N GLN A 10 23.06 -23.75 -2.20
CA GLN A 10 21.96 -23.29 -1.53
C GLN A 10 22.00 -21.87 -1.27
N VAL A 11 23.11 -21.38 -0.97
CA VAL A 11 23.27 -19.99 -0.71
C VAL A 11 22.94 -19.23 -1.94
N GLN A 12 23.27 -19.77 -3.07
CA GLN A 12 22.99 -19.07 -4.27
C GLN A 12 21.54 -18.99 -4.55
N ILE A 13 20.81 -19.96 -4.18
CA ILE A 13 19.40 -19.91 -4.37
C ILE A 13 18.83 -18.78 -3.61
N LEU A 14 19.33 -18.53 -2.43
CA LEU A 14 18.87 -17.42 -1.67
C LEU A 14 19.13 -16.12 -2.36
N ILE A 15 20.18 -16.05 -3.10
CA ILE A 15 20.50 -14.85 -3.81
C ILE A 15 19.47 -14.56 -4.84
N PHE A 16 18.89 -15.56 -5.43
CA PHE A 16 17.88 -15.33 -6.41
C PHE A 16 16.62 -14.78 -5.82
N ASP A 17 16.44 -14.98 -4.56
CA ASP A 17 15.34 -14.41 -3.89
C ASP A 17 15.70 -13.10 -3.38
N PHE A 18 16.35 -12.27 -4.17
CA PHE A 18 16.86 -11.06 -3.65
C PHE A 18 15.77 -10.18 -3.18
N VAL A 19 16.08 -9.34 -2.25
CA VAL A 19 15.23 -8.36 -1.64
C VAL A 19 15.14 -7.18 -2.56
N GLY A 20 14.01 -6.56 -2.64
CA GLY A 20 13.85 -5.37 -3.47
C GLY A 20 12.82 -4.44 -2.89
N PRO A 21 12.95 -3.15 -3.21
CA PRO A 21 12.02 -2.15 -2.69
C PRO A 21 10.63 -2.30 -3.31
N PRO A 22 9.64 -1.65 -2.74
CA PRO A 22 8.30 -1.70 -3.33
C PRO A 22 8.29 -1.09 -4.73
N SER A 23 7.45 -1.63 -5.59
CA SER A 23 7.30 -1.14 -6.96
C SER A 23 5.87 -1.38 -7.40
N ASN A 24 5.47 -0.73 -8.49
CA ASN A 24 4.16 -0.93 -9.10
C ASN A 24 3.00 -0.77 -8.11
N ILE A 25 2.96 0.35 -7.43
CA ILE A 25 1.87 0.58 -6.50
C ILE A 25 0.60 0.86 -7.29
N ILE A 26 -0.47 0.14 -6.97
CA ILE A 26 -1.74 0.23 -7.66
C ILE A 26 -2.83 0.48 -6.64
N THR A 27 -3.65 1.48 -6.87
CA THR A 27 -4.76 1.79 -5.98
C THR A 27 -6.05 1.82 -6.75
N SER A 28 -7.16 1.74 -6.01
CA SER A 28 -8.46 2.04 -6.59
C SER A 28 -8.46 3.48 -7.09
N SER A 29 -9.37 3.79 -7.98
CA SER A 29 -9.39 5.10 -8.61
C SER A 29 -10.07 6.13 -7.72
N ASN A 30 -9.92 7.39 -8.09
CA ASN A 30 -10.66 8.46 -7.45
C ASN A 30 -12.16 8.22 -7.64
N GLN A 31 -12.94 8.59 -6.65
CA GLN A 31 -14.36 8.26 -6.68
C GLN A 31 -15.19 9.40 -6.14
N ASN A 32 -16.47 9.37 -6.52
CA ASN A 32 -17.47 10.25 -5.94
C ASN A 32 -18.41 9.37 -5.14
N ILE A 33 -18.70 9.77 -3.92
CA ILE A 33 -19.63 9.00 -3.10
C ILE A 33 -20.61 9.95 -2.44
N THR A 34 -21.77 9.44 -2.10
CA THR A 34 -22.79 10.23 -1.42
C THR A 34 -22.84 9.76 0.03
N ALA A 35 -22.59 10.66 0.94
CA ALA A 35 -22.60 10.31 2.37
C ALA A 35 -24.06 10.24 2.86
N PRO A 36 -24.35 9.36 3.82
CA PRO A 36 -23.39 8.47 4.47
C PRO A 36 -23.13 7.23 3.63
N ALA A 37 -21.93 6.70 3.73
CA ALA A 37 -21.54 5.54 2.94
C ALA A 37 -20.36 4.83 3.56
N GLU A 38 -20.19 3.58 3.19
CA GLU A 38 -18.96 2.85 3.50
C GLU A 38 -18.20 2.66 2.21
N LEU A 39 -16.91 2.80 2.27
CA LEU A 39 -16.08 2.75 1.09
C LEU A 39 -14.81 1.97 1.39
N THR A 40 -14.48 1.03 0.54
CA THR A 40 -13.24 0.28 0.68
C THR A 40 -12.30 0.68 -0.44
N LEU A 41 -11.19 1.30 -0.09
CA LEU A 41 -10.14 1.61 -1.05
C LEU A 41 -9.17 0.43 -1.07
N THR A 42 -8.61 0.17 -2.22
CA THR A 42 -7.66 -0.92 -2.38
C THR A 42 -6.31 -0.39 -2.76
N CYS A 43 -5.28 -1.09 -2.35
CA CYS A 43 -3.92 -0.71 -2.66
C CYS A 43 -3.05 -1.95 -2.62
N SER A 44 -2.16 -2.07 -3.57
CA SER A 44 -1.21 -3.16 -3.59
C SER A 44 0.09 -2.69 -4.20
N ALA A 45 1.15 -3.40 -3.93
CA ALA A 45 2.45 -3.11 -4.51
C ALA A 45 3.27 -4.38 -4.51
N ASP A 46 4.23 -4.44 -5.42
CA ASP A 46 5.16 -5.56 -5.50
C ASP A 46 6.36 -5.24 -4.62
N GLY A 47 7.08 -6.25 -4.25
CA GLY A 47 8.30 -6.09 -3.46
C GLY A 47 8.64 -7.36 -2.73
N LYS A 48 9.88 -7.45 -2.28
CA LYS A 48 10.34 -8.56 -1.46
C LYS A 48 11.17 -8.05 -0.32
N PRO A 49 10.71 -8.30 0.90
CA PRO A 49 9.47 -8.98 1.27
C PRO A 49 8.23 -8.21 0.81
N LYS A 50 7.09 -8.86 0.92
CA LYS A 50 5.86 -8.22 0.49
C LYS A 50 5.63 -6.95 1.28
N PRO A 51 5.32 -5.84 0.61
CA PRO A 51 5.15 -4.59 1.33
C PRO A 51 3.93 -4.58 2.24
N THR A 52 4.07 -3.86 3.32
CA THR A 52 2.95 -3.60 4.22
C THR A 52 2.22 -2.38 3.71
N ILE A 53 0.91 -2.46 3.66
CA ILE A 53 0.07 -1.39 3.13
C ILE A 53 -0.58 -0.65 4.28
N THR A 54 -0.45 0.66 4.25
CA THR A 54 -1.05 1.53 5.26
C THR A 54 -1.78 2.65 4.55
N TRP A 55 -2.99 2.95 5.03
CA TRP A 55 -3.76 4.07 4.52
C TRP A 55 -3.79 5.18 5.54
N LYS A 56 -3.65 6.42 5.08
CA LYS A 56 -3.76 7.59 5.95
C LYS A 56 -4.64 8.63 5.31
N ARG A 57 -5.37 9.36 6.15
CA ARG A 57 -6.08 10.53 5.70
C ARG A 57 -5.08 11.67 5.65
N VAL A 58 -4.95 12.31 4.51
CA VAL A 58 -3.88 13.29 4.34
C VAL A 58 -4.13 14.56 5.15
N SER A 59 -5.39 14.93 5.34
CA SER A 59 -5.69 16.19 6.02
C SER A 59 -5.15 16.26 7.43
N ASP A 60 -5.16 15.14 8.16
CA ASP A 60 -4.69 15.13 9.55
C ASP A 60 -3.66 14.02 9.79
N ASN A 61 -3.24 13.34 8.73
CA ASN A 61 -2.22 12.30 8.81
C ASN A 61 -2.62 11.14 9.74
N THR A 62 -3.89 10.87 9.85
CA THR A 62 -4.41 9.81 10.70
C THR A 62 -4.44 8.50 9.95
N VAL A 63 -3.97 7.44 10.59
CA VAL A 63 -4.07 6.10 10.01
C VAL A 63 -5.52 5.67 10.00
N VAL A 64 -5.98 5.18 8.87
CA VAL A 64 -7.36 4.72 8.75
C VAL A 64 -7.37 3.27 8.32
N THR A 65 -8.46 2.58 8.61
CA THR A 65 -8.63 1.18 8.22
C THR A 65 -9.85 1.07 7.34
N MET A 66 -9.88 0.04 6.52
CA MET A 66 -11.01 -0.19 5.63
C MET A 66 -12.02 -1.11 6.29
N PRO A 67 -13.28 -0.92 6.05
CA PRO A 67 -13.87 0.10 5.19
C PRO A 67 -13.92 1.45 5.89
N LEU A 68 -13.90 2.50 5.08
CA LEU A 68 -14.04 3.84 5.60
C LEU A 68 -15.51 4.14 5.81
N LYS A 69 -15.85 4.75 6.94
CA LYS A 69 -17.21 5.19 7.18
C LYS A 69 -17.27 6.67 6.96
N VAL A 70 -18.01 7.09 5.94
CA VAL A 70 -18.12 8.48 5.60
C VAL A 70 -19.54 8.91 5.97
N ILE A 71 -19.65 9.60 7.07
CA ILE A 71 -20.96 10.00 7.58
C ILE A 71 -21.36 11.32 7.00
N ARG A 72 -20.45 12.25 6.99
CA ARG A 72 -20.65 13.53 6.37
C ARG A 72 -19.28 14.14 6.27
N GLY A 73 -19.15 15.25 5.67
CA GLY A 73 -17.88 15.84 5.72
C GLY A 73 -17.60 16.82 4.67
N LYS A 74 -16.33 16.97 4.37
CA LYS A 74 -15.86 17.92 3.43
C LYS A 74 -16.23 17.48 2.04
N ASN A 75 -16.17 18.40 1.12
CA ASN A 75 -16.46 18.09 -0.25
C ASN A 75 -15.44 17.12 -0.83
N LYS A 76 -14.27 17.09 -0.26
CA LYS A 76 -13.18 16.31 -0.84
C LYS A 76 -12.26 15.83 0.26
N GLU A 77 -11.83 14.59 0.16
CA GLU A 77 -10.89 14.05 1.12
C GLU A 77 -9.83 13.25 0.36
N LYS A 78 -8.59 13.41 0.74
CA LYS A 78 -7.50 12.69 0.10
C LYS A 78 -6.95 11.65 1.05
N TYR A 79 -6.79 10.43 0.54
CA TYR A 79 -6.22 9.33 1.31
C TYR A 79 -4.94 8.87 0.62
N ARG A 80 -3.96 8.53 1.41
CA ARG A 80 -2.66 8.10 0.88
C ARG A 80 -2.39 6.67 1.26
N CYS A 81 -2.08 5.85 0.25
CA CYS A 81 -1.60 4.51 0.48
C CYS A 81 -0.08 4.55 0.52
N THR A 82 0.50 3.92 1.53
CA THR A 82 1.95 3.76 1.63
C THR A 82 2.27 2.28 1.61
N ALA A 83 3.18 1.90 0.74
CA ALA A 83 3.68 0.53 0.65
C ALA A 83 5.13 0.54 1.08
N ASP A 84 5.45 -0.19 2.13
CA ASP A 84 6.78 -0.17 2.71
C ASP A 84 7.17 -1.58 3.13
N ASN A 85 8.32 -2.04 2.72
CA ASN A 85 8.81 -3.35 3.11
C ASN A 85 10.17 -3.26 3.83
N GLY A 86 10.57 -2.06 4.23
CA GLY A 86 11.83 -1.87 4.92
C GLY A 86 13.05 -1.86 4.00
N VAL A 87 12.85 -2.00 2.70
CA VAL A 87 13.93 -2.01 1.74
C VAL A 87 13.78 -0.80 0.85
N GLY A 88 14.77 0.06 0.82
CA GLY A 88 14.70 1.27 0.01
C GLY A 88 13.63 2.20 0.53
N ASN A 89 13.11 3.02 -0.35
CA ASN A 89 12.10 4.00 0.03
C ASN A 89 10.70 3.44 -0.14
N PRO A 90 9.78 3.80 0.74
CA PRO A 90 8.40 3.39 0.53
C PRO A 90 7.79 4.10 -0.66
N LEU A 91 6.77 3.50 -1.23
CA LEU A 91 6.01 4.13 -2.31
C LEU A 91 4.70 4.63 -1.76
N THR A 92 4.22 5.72 -2.31
CA THR A 92 2.92 6.25 -1.91
C THR A 92 2.09 6.58 -3.14
N LYS A 93 0.79 6.54 -2.97
CA LYS A 93 -0.13 6.94 -4.01
C LYS A 93 -1.39 7.47 -3.35
N ASP A 94 -1.89 8.58 -3.87
CA ASP A 94 -3.05 9.24 -3.27
C ASP A 94 -4.31 8.96 -4.06
N VAL A 95 -5.42 8.86 -3.34
CA VAL A 95 -6.74 8.68 -3.92
C VAL A 95 -7.61 9.79 -3.39
N ILE A 96 -8.32 10.46 -4.28
CA ILE A 96 -9.20 11.56 -3.91
C ILE A 96 -10.62 11.08 -3.95
N ILE A 97 -11.35 11.33 -2.88
CA ILE A 97 -12.75 10.98 -2.77
C ILE A 97 -13.52 12.27 -2.70
N ASN A 98 -14.44 12.46 -3.64
CA ASN A 98 -15.36 13.59 -3.59
C ASN A 98 -16.59 13.12 -2.83
N ILE A 99 -16.92 13.83 -1.78
CA ILE A 99 -18.00 13.44 -0.88
C ILE A 99 -19.18 14.35 -1.11
N LEU A 100 -20.28 13.76 -1.52
CA LEU A 100 -21.50 14.49 -1.76
C LEU A 100 -22.42 14.24 -0.59
N CYS A 101 -22.98 15.29 -0.03
CA CYS A 101 -23.89 15.15 1.08
C CYS A 101 -25.30 15.45 0.60
N GLU A 102 -26.23 14.69 1.11
CA GLU A 102 -27.60 14.93 0.73
C GLU A 102 -28.23 15.98 1.54
#